data_78c93030d600646a31e18395426876d6
#
_entry.id   78c93030d600646a31e18395426876d6
#
_cell.length_a   1.000
_cell.length_b   1.000
_cell.length_c   1.000
_cell.angle_alpha   90.00
_cell.angle_beta   90.00
_cell.angle_gamma   90.00
#
_symmetry.space_group_name_H-M   'P 1'
#
loop_
_entity.id
_entity.type
_entity.pdbx_description
1 polymer ?
#
loop_
_entity_poly.entity_id
_entity_poly.type
_entity_poly.pdbx_seq_one_letter_code
_entity_poly.pdbx_strand_id
1 'polypeptide(L)'
;MSADQPAARDSLALPAALSAPVTLPEALAGAEPVESVCTPIRMAYTYTPGRALSRYLRAMADKRILGERCGATGQVFVPPRGVSPLAGAATSEVVELADTGYVESFNITRVPIERRPDLKPPYCSAWIVLDGASVGFLGLVINIAPEEVRIGMRVRAVWKPDEELETSAANILGWEPTGEPDEVITDYERIGRVEASDP
;
A
#
# COMPACT_ATOMS: atom_id res chain seq x y z
N MET A 1 28.53 -23.33 -20.91
CA MET A 1 27.70 -23.27 -19.69
C MET A 1 26.28 -22.98 -20.17
N SER A 2 25.49 -24.06 -20.25
CA SER A 2 24.12 -24.03 -20.79
C SER A 2 23.19 -23.36 -19.76
N ALA A 3 22.51 -22.30 -20.16
CA ALA A 3 21.48 -21.67 -19.34
C ALA A 3 20.23 -22.56 -19.36
N ASP A 4 19.88 -23.07 -18.20
CA ASP A 4 18.68 -23.84 -17.95
C ASP A 4 17.48 -22.94 -18.22
N GLN A 5 16.71 -23.21 -19.27
CA GLN A 5 15.45 -22.54 -19.56
C GLN A 5 14.40 -23.09 -18.58
N PRO A 6 13.69 -22.24 -17.82
CA PRO A 6 12.61 -22.73 -16.98
C PRO A 6 11.50 -23.32 -17.87
N ALA A 7 11.04 -24.51 -17.48
CA ALA A 7 9.96 -25.24 -18.14
C ALA A 7 8.73 -24.34 -18.36
N ALA A 8 8.15 -24.47 -19.56
CA ALA A 8 6.91 -23.78 -19.93
C ALA A 8 5.83 -24.05 -18.87
N ARG A 9 5.37 -22.99 -18.23
CA ARG A 9 4.20 -23.05 -17.33
C ARG A 9 2.97 -23.33 -18.18
N ASP A 10 2.18 -24.33 -17.81
CA ASP A 10 0.88 -24.60 -18.39
C ASP A 10 0.09 -23.28 -18.52
N SER A 11 -0.30 -22.97 -19.74
CA SER A 11 -1.08 -21.77 -20.04
C SER A 11 -2.40 -21.82 -19.30
N LEU A 12 -2.59 -20.96 -18.31
CA LEU A 12 -3.89 -20.69 -17.73
C LEU A 12 -4.81 -20.24 -18.86
N ALA A 13 -5.79 -21.07 -19.21
CA ALA A 13 -6.78 -20.73 -20.22
C ALA A 13 -7.48 -19.41 -19.81
N LEU A 14 -7.29 -18.38 -20.61
CA LEU A 14 -7.95 -17.09 -20.39
C LEU A 14 -9.47 -17.25 -20.48
N PRO A 15 -10.25 -16.58 -19.63
CA PRO A 15 -11.70 -16.54 -19.75
C PRO A 15 -12.10 -16.11 -21.18
N ALA A 16 -13.16 -16.69 -21.73
CA ALA A 16 -13.64 -16.40 -23.09
C ALA A 16 -13.86 -14.89 -23.39
N ALA A 17 -14.17 -14.10 -22.35
CA ALA A 17 -14.30 -12.65 -22.44
C ALA A 17 -12.98 -11.91 -22.73
N LEU A 18 -11.83 -12.54 -22.45
CA LEU A 18 -10.50 -11.98 -22.71
C LEU A 18 -9.88 -12.53 -24.02
N SER A 19 -10.56 -13.46 -24.69
CA SER A 19 -10.15 -14.02 -25.99
C SER A 19 -10.82 -13.36 -27.20
N ALA A 20 -11.53 -12.24 -26.99
CA ALA A 20 -12.08 -11.48 -28.12
C ALA A 20 -10.94 -10.95 -29.01
N PRO A 21 -11.08 -11.04 -30.35
CA PRO A 21 -10.04 -10.56 -31.24
C PRO A 21 -9.82 -9.05 -31.04
N VAL A 22 -8.59 -8.70 -30.71
CA VAL A 22 -8.17 -7.31 -30.57
C VAL A 22 -7.90 -6.77 -32.00
N THR A 23 -8.57 -5.72 -32.38
CA THR A 23 -8.26 -5.03 -33.65
C THR A 23 -6.97 -4.24 -33.46
N LEU A 24 -5.89 -4.71 -34.06
CA LEU A 24 -4.60 -4.03 -34.02
C LEU A 24 -4.64 -2.75 -34.88
N PRO A 25 -3.97 -1.67 -34.49
CA PRO A 25 -3.71 -0.52 -35.34
C PRO A 25 -3.06 -0.95 -36.65
N GLU A 26 -3.37 -0.27 -37.76
CA GLU A 26 -2.83 -0.58 -39.11
C GLU A 26 -1.29 -0.66 -39.12
N ALA A 27 -0.62 0.18 -38.33
CA ALA A 27 0.84 0.16 -38.17
C ALA A 27 1.40 -1.15 -37.57
N LEU A 28 0.55 -1.96 -36.92
CA LEU A 28 0.91 -3.26 -36.35
C LEU A 28 0.29 -4.42 -37.11
N ALA A 29 -0.43 -4.12 -38.21
CA ALA A 29 -1.01 -5.15 -39.07
C ALA A 29 0.12 -5.97 -39.74
N GLY A 30 0.15 -7.28 -39.44
CA GLY A 30 1.20 -8.18 -39.95
C GLY A 30 2.39 -8.34 -38.98
N ALA A 31 2.41 -7.69 -37.82
CA ALA A 31 3.38 -8.02 -36.81
C ALA A 31 3.05 -9.38 -36.17
N GLU A 32 4.05 -10.24 -36.05
CA GLU A 32 3.89 -11.50 -35.34
C GLU A 32 3.63 -11.25 -33.85
N PRO A 33 2.62 -11.89 -33.23
CA PRO A 33 2.33 -11.72 -31.83
C PRO A 33 3.46 -12.21 -30.95
N VAL A 34 3.79 -11.47 -29.88
CA VAL A 34 4.76 -11.88 -28.88
C VAL A 34 4.04 -12.60 -27.75
N GLU A 35 4.38 -13.84 -27.51
CA GLU A 35 3.76 -14.66 -26.46
C GLU A 35 4.18 -14.20 -25.05
N SER A 36 5.44 -13.78 -24.88
CA SER A 36 5.94 -13.29 -23.62
C SER A 36 7.04 -12.24 -23.81
N VAL A 37 7.11 -11.31 -22.88
CA VAL A 37 8.19 -10.32 -22.77
C VAL A 37 8.82 -10.42 -21.40
N CYS A 38 10.13 -10.69 -21.36
CA CYS A 38 10.90 -10.66 -20.11
C CYS A 38 11.54 -9.28 -19.95
N THR A 39 11.07 -8.52 -18.98
CA THR A 39 11.61 -7.19 -18.66
C THR A 39 12.16 -7.19 -17.23
N PRO A 40 13.46 -7.50 -17.02
CA PRO A 40 14.06 -7.45 -15.70
C PRO A 40 14.22 -5.99 -15.25
N ILE A 41 13.60 -5.63 -14.12
CA ILE A 41 13.77 -4.33 -13.48
C ILE A 41 14.48 -4.53 -12.15
N ARG A 42 15.64 -3.88 -11.98
CA ARG A 42 16.39 -3.85 -10.72
C ARG A 42 16.72 -2.41 -10.40
N MET A 43 16.20 -1.91 -9.27
CA MET A 43 16.52 -0.58 -8.78
C MET A 43 17.06 -0.68 -7.35
N ALA A 44 18.20 -0.05 -7.10
CA ALA A 44 18.74 0.19 -5.78
C ALA A 44 19.21 1.64 -5.72
N TYR A 45 18.65 2.43 -4.80
CA TYR A 45 19.02 3.83 -4.65
C TYR A 45 18.94 4.24 -3.19
N THR A 46 19.77 5.23 -2.83
CA THR A 46 19.72 5.89 -1.53
C THR A 46 19.21 7.31 -1.74
N TYR A 47 18.28 7.74 -0.90
CA TYR A 47 17.77 9.09 -0.92
C TYR A 47 17.76 9.67 0.49
N THR A 48 17.83 10.99 0.59
CA THR A 48 17.65 11.70 1.85
C THR A 48 16.18 12.06 2.01
N PRO A 49 15.48 11.52 3.03
CA PRO A 49 14.10 11.89 3.29
C PRO A 49 14.06 13.38 3.71
N GLY A 50 13.08 14.12 3.24
CA GLY A 50 12.85 15.50 3.64
C GLY A 50 12.57 15.65 5.14
N ARG A 51 12.42 16.88 5.63
CA ARG A 51 12.21 17.18 7.07
C ARG A 51 11.02 16.45 7.67
N ALA A 52 9.91 16.42 6.95
CA ALA A 52 8.65 15.80 7.40
C ALA A 52 8.84 14.28 7.62
N LEU A 53 9.32 13.56 6.60
CA LEU A 53 9.55 12.13 6.69
C LEU A 53 10.64 11.77 7.70
N SER A 54 11.72 12.59 7.81
CA SER A 54 12.76 12.36 8.81
C SER A 54 12.24 12.45 10.25
N ARG A 55 11.31 13.39 10.50
CA ARG A 55 10.65 13.53 11.82
C ARG A 55 9.82 12.30 12.14
N TYR A 56 9.00 11.85 11.19
CA TYR A 56 8.21 10.65 11.30
C TYR A 56 9.07 9.42 11.60
N LEU A 57 10.12 9.17 10.82
CA LEU A 57 10.99 7.99 11.00
C LEU A 57 11.69 7.98 12.36
N ARG A 58 12.07 9.15 12.89
CA ARG A 58 12.65 9.23 14.25
C ARG A 58 11.60 8.92 15.32
N ALA A 59 10.39 9.43 15.17
CA ALA A 59 9.31 9.16 16.12
C ALA A 59 8.91 7.67 16.15
N MET A 60 9.06 6.97 15.04
CA MET A 60 8.82 5.52 14.98
C MET A 60 9.75 4.72 15.91
N ALA A 61 10.95 5.23 16.21
CA ALA A 61 11.85 4.61 17.21
C ALA A 61 11.28 4.68 18.64
N ASP A 62 10.38 5.61 18.90
CA ASP A 62 9.68 5.79 20.17
C ASP A 62 8.22 5.26 20.13
N LYS A 63 7.88 4.43 19.14
CA LYS A 63 6.51 3.91 18.88
C LYS A 63 5.47 5.02 18.71
N ARG A 64 5.87 6.17 18.17
CA ARG A 64 4.98 7.31 17.92
C ARG A 64 4.77 7.49 16.43
N ILE A 65 3.52 7.61 16.04
CA ILE A 65 3.12 7.82 14.65
C ILE A 65 2.79 9.31 14.45
N LEU A 66 3.60 10.00 13.67
CA LEU A 66 3.39 11.42 13.38
C LEU A 66 2.83 11.60 11.97
N GLY A 67 1.75 12.34 11.86
CA GLY A 67 1.23 12.90 10.60
C GLY A 67 1.51 14.38 10.50
N GLU A 68 1.12 14.98 9.38
CA GLU A 68 1.10 16.43 9.19
C GLU A 68 -0.23 16.88 8.60
N ARG A 69 -0.78 17.95 9.18
CA ARG A 69 -2.03 18.57 8.74
C ARG A 69 -1.77 19.63 7.69
N CYS A 70 -2.57 19.60 6.63
CA CYS A 70 -2.64 20.67 5.63
C CYS A 70 -3.52 21.81 6.14
N GLY A 71 -2.96 23.00 6.28
CA GLY A 71 -3.72 24.18 6.70
C GLY A 71 -4.81 24.61 5.72
N ALA A 72 -4.68 24.28 4.44
CA ALA A 72 -5.66 24.65 3.42
C ALA A 72 -6.87 23.70 3.38
N THR A 73 -6.67 22.41 3.64
CA THR A 73 -7.72 21.38 3.51
C THR A 73 -8.13 20.74 4.84
N GLY A 74 -7.34 20.95 5.91
CA GLY A 74 -7.52 20.27 7.19
C GLY A 74 -7.11 18.80 7.21
N GLN A 75 -6.79 18.22 6.06
CA GLN A 75 -6.43 16.81 5.93
C GLN A 75 -5.11 16.49 6.62
N VAL A 76 -5.04 15.31 7.25
CA VAL A 76 -3.86 14.78 7.92
C VAL A 76 -3.25 13.66 7.09
N PHE A 77 -2.00 13.84 6.70
CA PHE A 77 -1.24 12.89 5.88
C PHE A 77 -0.26 12.11 6.74
N VAL A 78 -0.26 10.79 6.58
CA VAL A 78 0.67 9.84 7.19
C VAL A 78 1.07 8.77 6.18
N PRO A 79 2.36 8.47 5.96
CA PRO A 79 3.52 9.25 6.40
C PRO A 79 3.51 10.69 5.84
N PRO A 80 4.04 11.68 6.60
CA PRO A 80 4.02 13.07 6.17
C PRO A 80 4.99 13.31 5.01
N ARG A 81 4.58 14.16 4.07
CA ARG A 81 5.35 14.48 2.86
C ARG A 81 5.85 15.92 2.81
N GLY A 82 5.41 16.76 3.76
CA GLY A 82 5.72 18.19 3.79
C GLY A 82 4.87 19.03 2.84
N VAL A 83 4.03 18.38 2.03
CA VAL A 83 3.13 19.01 1.06
C VAL A 83 1.85 18.19 0.89
N SER A 84 0.73 18.87 0.76
CA SER A 84 -0.56 18.25 0.40
C SER A 84 -0.57 17.92 -1.09
N PRO A 85 -0.77 16.67 -1.49
CA PRO A 85 -0.86 16.32 -2.91
C PRO A 85 -2.13 16.87 -3.58
N LEU A 86 -3.16 17.21 -2.81
CA LEU A 86 -4.41 17.73 -3.34
C LEU A 86 -4.40 19.25 -3.51
N ALA A 87 -3.81 19.98 -2.54
CA ALA A 87 -3.82 21.44 -2.55
C ALA A 87 -2.50 22.06 -3.03
N GLY A 88 -1.42 21.28 -3.21
CA GLY A 88 -0.10 21.81 -3.48
C GLY A 88 0.46 22.71 -2.36
N ALA A 89 -0.24 22.78 -1.21
CA ALA A 89 0.11 23.61 -0.08
C ALA A 89 1.03 22.85 0.89
N ALA A 90 1.89 23.58 1.60
CA ALA A 90 2.76 23.00 2.62
C ALA A 90 1.93 22.40 3.77
N THR A 91 2.38 21.25 4.29
CA THR A 91 1.88 20.66 5.53
C THR A 91 2.91 20.92 6.61
N SER A 92 2.54 21.61 7.70
CA SER A 92 3.50 22.04 8.72
C SER A 92 3.06 21.73 10.15
N GLU A 93 1.76 21.54 10.39
CA GLU A 93 1.24 21.18 11.69
C GLU A 93 1.44 19.69 11.92
N VAL A 94 2.28 19.36 12.91
CA VAL A 94 2.53 17.97 13.30
C VAL A 94 1.38 17.47 14.17
N VAL A 95 0.84 16.32 13.81
CA VAL A 95 -0.24 15.65 14.54
C VAL A 95 0.26 14.28 14.96
N GLU A 96 0.15 13.94 16.23
CA GLU A 96 0.40 12.58 16.71
C GLU A 96 -0.89 11.77 16.56
N LEU A 97 -0.77 10.59 15.95
CA LEU A 97 -1.87 9.70 15.67
C LEU A 97 -1.80 8.47 16.58
N ALA A 98 -2.96 7.91 16.91
CA ALA A 98 -3.03 6.62 17.55
C ALA A 98 -2.46 5.51 16.61
N ASP A 99 -2.02 4.42 17.21
CA ASP A 99 -1.59 3.23 16.49
C ASP A 99 -2.75 2.27 16.20
N THR A 100 -3.97 2.79 16.16
CA THR A 100 -5.21 2.12 15.78
C THR A 100 -5.78 2.73 14.51
N GLY A 101 -6.63 1.96 13.83
CA GLY A 101 -7.28 2.37 12.60
C GLY A 101 -8.20 1.29 12.05
N TYR A 102 -8.48 1.37 10.78
CA TYR A 102 -9.34 0.38 10.12
C TYR A 102 -8.83 0.01 8.72
N VAL A 103 -9.28 -1.15 8.27
CA VAL A 103 -9.00 -1.66 6.92
C VAL A 103 -9.93 -0.97 5.93
N GLU A 104 -9.40 -0.14 5.04
CA GLU A 104 -10.16 0.54 3.98
C GLU A 104 -10.35 -0.38 2.77
N SER A 105 -9.29 -1.10 2.40
CA SER A 105 -9.31 -2.12 1.35
C SER A 105 -8.22 -3.14 1.60
N PHE A 106 -8.33 -4.31 1.01
CA PHE A 106 -7.32 -5.36 1.19
C PHE A 106 -7.20 -6.28 -0.02
N ASN A 107 -6.12 -7.05 -0.02
CA ASN A 107 -5.85 -8.07 -1.02
C ASN A 107 -5.26 -9.30 -0.32
N ILE A 108 -5.67 -10.49 -0.76
CA ILE A 108 -5.11 -11.77 -0.29
C ILE A 108 -4.18 -12.30 -1.37
N THR A 109 -2.88 -12.33 -1.06
CA THR A 109 -1.86 -12.87 -1.95
C THR A 109 -1.71 -14.36 -1.72
N ARG A 110 -1.92 -15.15 -2.79
CA ARG A 110 -1.88 -16.63 -2.74
C ARG A 110 -0.67 -17.23 -3.48
N VAL A 111 0.17 -16.38 -4.05
CA VAL A 111 1.37 -16.79 -4.77
C VAL A 111 2.63 -16.34 -4.02
N PRO A 112 3.70 -17.14 -4.01
CA PRO A 112 4.94 -16.72 -3.37
C PRO A 112 5.58 -15.57 -4.14
N ILE A 113 6.18 -14.63 -3.40
CA ILE A 113 7.00 -13.56 -3.97
C ILE A 113 8.46 -13.91 -3.70
N GLU A 114 9.22 -14.21 -4.75
CA GLU A 114 10.62 -14.66 -4.63
C GLU A 114 11.51 -13.71 -3.81
N ARG A 115 11.23 -12.40 -3.89
CA ARG A 115 11.98 -11.36 -3.15
C ARG A 115 11.54 -11.16 -1.70
N ARG A 116 10.48 -11.83 -1.27
CA ARG A 116 9.93 -11.79 0.09
C ARG A 116 9.67 -13.21 0.59
N PRO A 117 10.75 -14.01 0.76
CA PRO A 117 10.63 -15.40 1.23
C PRO A 117 10.12 -15.50 2.68
N ASP A 118 10.16 -14.39 3.40
CA ASP A 118 9.58 -14.22 4.73
C ASP A 118 8.05 -14.21 4.72
N LEU A 119 7.42 -13.80 3.61
CA LEU A 119 5.97 -13.79 3.43
C LEU A 119 5.49 -15.10 2.80
N LYS A 120 4.98 -15.99 3.63
CA LYS A 120 4.40 -17.26 3.17
C LYS A 120 2.93 -17.07 2.80
N PRO A 121 2.54 -17.37 1.54
CA PRO A 121 1.13 -17.30 1.16
C PRO A 121 0.29 -18.42 1.85
N PRO A 122 -1.03 -18.17 2.08
CA PRO A 122 -1.71 -16.91 1.85
C PRO A 122 -1.38 -15.86 2.91
N TYR A 123 -1.25 -14.58 2.49
CA TYR A 123 -1.14 -13.46 3.42
C TYR A 123 -2.00 -12.28 2.94
N CYS A 124 -2.41 -11.43 3.86
CA CYS A 124 -3.24 -10.27 3.57
C CYS A 124 -2.43 -8.98 3.65
N SER A 125 -2.47 -8.19 2.57
CA SER A 125 -2.01 -6.80 2.55
C SER A 125 -3.22 -5.89 2.49
N ALA A 126 -3.25 -4.87 3.36
CA ALA A 126 -4.39 -3.98 3.47
C ALA A 126 -3.97 -2.52 3.39
N TRP A 127 -4.86 -1.69 2.91
CA TRP A 127 -4.78 -0.25 3.03
C TRP A 127 -5.38 0.14 4.39
N ILE A 128 -4.54 0.63 5.28
CA ILE A 128 -4.90 0.95 6.68
C ILE A 128 -5.03 2.46 6.81
N VAL A 129 -6.17 2.92 7.30
CA VAL A 129 -6.41 4.32 7.65
C VAL A 129 -6.38 4.44 9.17
N LEU A 130 -5.43 5.21 9.69
CA LEU A 130 -5.33 5.46 11.13
C LEU A 130 -6.41 6.42 11.61
N ASP A 131 -6.77 6.28 12.87
CA ASP A 131 -7.69 7.20 13.54
C ASP A 131 -7.13 8.62 13.48
N GLY A 132 -7.91 9.53 12.93
CA GLY A 132 -7.51 10.92 12.71
C GLY A 132 -6.68 11.18 11.44
N ALA A 133 -6.31 10.17 10.68
CA ALA A 133 -5.68 10.33 9.37
C ALA A 133 -6.71 10.51 8.26
N SER A 134 -6.32 11.22 7.21
CA SER A 134 -7.15 11.41 6.01
C SER A 134 -6.78 10.48 4.87
N VAL A 135 -5.65 9.79 4.96
CA VAL A 135 -5.16 8.84 3.96
C VAL A 135 -4.61 7.61 4.64
N GLY A 136 -4.76 6.47 3.99
CA GLY A 136 -4.19 5.22 4.46
C GLY A 136 -2.80 4.95 3.90
N PHE A 137 -2.21 3.86 4.35
CA PHE A 137 -0.97 3.30 3.83
C PHE A 137 -1.00 1.77 3.86
N LEU A 138 -0.15 1.17 3.06
CA LEU A 138 -0.10 -0.28 2.94
C LEU A 138 0.51 -0.92 4.18
N GLY A 139 -0.16 -1.93 4.74
CA GLY A 139 0.32 -2.75 5.85
C GLY A 139 -0.05 -4.21 5.68
N LEU A 140 0.62 -5.11 6.40
CA LEU A 140 0.22 -6.51 6.50
C LEU A 140 -0.82 -6.65 7.62
N VAL A 141 -1.88 -7.42 7.38
CA VAL A 141 -2.79 -7.84 8.46
C VAL A 141 -2.31 -9.21 8.93
N ILE A 142 -2.05 -9.32 10.23
CA ILE A 142 -1.46 -10.49 10.87
C ILE A 142 -2.32 -10.95 12.04
N ASN A 143 -2.00 -12.10 12.62
CA ASN A 143 -2.70 -12.70 13.77
C ASN A 143 -4.19 -13.01 13.50
N ILE A 144 -4.55 -13.18 12.23
CA ILE A 144 -5.88 -13.57 11.76
C ILE A 144 -5.72 -14.35 10.45
N ALA A 145 -6.67 -15.25 10.14
CA ALA A 145 -6.69 -15.89 8.84
C ALA A 145 -6.98 -14.85 7.74
N PRO A 146 -6.24 -14.84 6.63
CA PRO A 146 -6.43 -13.85 5.57
C PRO A 146 -7.88 -13.76 5.06
N GLU A 147 -8.61 -14.88 5.08
CA GLU A 147 -10.00 -14.99 4.64
C GLU A 147 -11.01 -14.32 5.60
N GLU A 148 -10.60 -14.04 6.83
CA GLU A 148 -11.44 -13.37 7.84
C GLU A 148 -11.26 -11.85 7.83
N VAL A 149 -10.27 -11.34 7.07
CA VAL A 149 -10.07 -9.89 6.92
C VAL A 149 -11.22 -9.30 6.11
N ARG A 150 -11.70 -8.14 6.54
CA ARG A 150 -12.83 -7.46 5.91
C ARG A 150 -12.67 -5.93 5.95
N ILE A 151 -13.34 -5.27 5.05
CA ILE A 151 -13.41 -3.80 5.00
C ILE A 151 -14.09 -3.29 6.28
N GLY A 152 -13.55 -2.22 6.86
CA GLY A 152 -14.02 -1.66 8.13
C GLY A 152 -13.42 -2.31 9.37
N MET A 153 -12.76 -3.49 9.25
CA MET A 153 -12.16 -4.18 10.39
C MET A 153 -11.24 -3.25 11.17
N ARG A 154 -11.52 -3.09 12.48
CA ARG A 154 -10.69 -2.32 13.39
C ARG A 154 -9.39 -3.06 13.68
N VAL A 155 -8.28 -2.36 13.56
CA VAL A 155 -6.94 -2.92 13.71
C VAL A 155 -6.05 -2.01 14.54
N ARG A 156 -5.02 -2.61 15.15
CA ARG A 156 -3.94 -1.90 15.84
C ARG A 156 -2.58 -2.37 15.35
N ALA A 157 -1.58 -1.51 15.48
CA ALA A 157 -0.22 -1.83 15.11
C ALA A 157 0.39 -2.87 16.05
N VAL A 158 1.09 -3.83 15.46
CA VAL A 158 1.99 -4.75 16.18
C VAL A 158 3.40 -4.26 15.97
N TRP A 159 4.00 -3.75 17.05
CA TRP A 159 5.32 -3.18 17.03
C TRP A 159 6.41 -4.23 17.28
N LYS A 160 7.61 -3.94 16.78
CA LYS A 160 8.81 -4.67 17.20
C LYS A 160 9.03 -4.54 18.71
N PRO A 161 9.77 -5.50 19.33
CA PRO A 161 10.29 -5.35 20.69
C PRO A 161 11.10 -4.05 20.84
N ASP A 162 11.13 -3.47 22.05
CA ASP A 162 11.76 -2.17 22.28
C ASP A 162 13.25 -2.15 21.91
N GLU A 163 13.94 -3.25 22.13
CA GLU A 163 15.35 -3.44 21.81
C GLU A 163 15.66 -3.53 20.31
N GLU A 164 14.65 -3.76 19.46
CA GLU A 164 14.77 -3.85 18.01
C GLU A 164 14.27 -2.60 17.28
N LEU A 165 13.83 -1.59 18.03
CA LEU A 165 13.35 -0.34 17.46
C LEU A 165 14.49 0.45 16.82
N GLU A 166 14.23 0.99 15.66
CA GLU A 166 15.19 1.78 14.89
C GLU A 166 14.50 2.99 14.23
N THR A 167 15.27 3.88 13.63
CA THR A 167 14.72 5.00 12.84
C THR A 167 14.18 4.47 11.51
N SER A 168 13.04 3.79 11.56
CA SER A 168 12.46 3.08 10.40
C SER A 168 10.95 2.91 10.52
N ALA A 169 10.27 2.95 9.39
CA ALA A 169 8.85 2.56 9.31
C ALA A 169 8.65 1.04 9.50
N ALA A 170 9.71 0.23 9.36
CA ALA A 170 9.67 -1.21 9.56
C ALA A 170 9.56 -1.64 11.04
N ASN A 171 9.39 -0.68 11.97
CA ASN A 171 9.11 -0.97 13.37
C ASN A 171 7.69 -1.52 13.59
N ILE A 172 6.77 -1.29 12.67
CA ILE A 172 5.45 -1.95 12.65
C ILE A 172 5.59 -3.25 11.85
N LEU A 173 5.41 -4.38 12.53
CA LEU A 173 5.47 -5.71 11.93
C LEU A 173 4.22 -6.03 11.10
N GLY A 174 3.10 -5.47 11.51
CA GLY A 174 1.81 -5.65 10.87
C GLY A 174 0.69 -5.06 11.72
N TRP A 175 -0.53 -5.38 11.35
CA TRP A 175 -1.75 -4.88 11.97
C TRP A 175 -2.61 -6.07 12.39
N GLU A 176 -3.07 -6.09 13.63
CA GLU A 176 -3.91 -7.15 14.15
C GLU A 176 -5.30 -6.63 14.50
N PRO A 177 -6.36 -7.47 14.42
CA PRO A 177 -7.70 -7.07 14.83
C PRO A 177 -7.77 -6.65 16.29
N THR A 178 -8.52 -5.57 16.59
CA THR A 178 -8.79 -5.15 17.97
C THR A 178 -9.95 -5.91 18.62
N GLY A 179 -10.82 -6.49 17.80
CA GLY A 179 -12.09 -7.09 18.25
C GLY A 179 -13.23 -6.07 18.44
N GLU A 180 -12.97 -4.79 18.20
CA GLU A 180 -14.00 -3.75 18.22
C GLU A 180 -14.93 -3.88 17.01
N PRO A 181 -16.16 -3.30 17.07
CA PRO A 181 -17.06 -3.22 15.93
C PRO A 181 -16.38 -2.57 14.72
N ASP A 182 -16.70 -3.07 13.53
CA ASP A 182 -16.14 -2.56 12.29
C ASP A 182 -16.52 -1.09 12.07
N GLU A 183 -15.59 -0.33 11.50
CA GLU A 183 -15.83 1.04 11.05
C GLU A 183 -16.80 1.03 9.86
N VAL A 184 -17.83 1.88 9.93
CA VAL A 184 -18.77 2.06 8.83
C VAL A 184 -18.21 3.10 7.86
N ILE A 185 -17.63 2.63 6.74
CA ILE A 185 -17.09 3.51 5.72
C ILE A 185 -18.24 4.05 4.87
N THR A 186 -18.70 5.25 5.19
CA THR A 186 -19.79 5.92 4.46
C THR A 186 -19.30 6.84 3.35
N ASP A 187 -18.04 7.26 3.43
CA ASP A 187 -17.48 8.29 2.57
C ASP A 187 -16.45 7.71 1.59
N TYR A 188 -16.95 7.07 0.53
CA TYR A 188 -16.11 6.68 -0.61
C TYR A 188 -15.63 7.89 -1.45
N GLU A 189 -16.14 9.08 -1.19
CA GLU A 189 -15.74 10.32 -1.85
C GLU A 189 -14.37 10.83 -1.36
N ARG A 190 -13.87 10.29 -0.25
CA ARG A 190 -12.53 10.60 0.29
C ARG A 190 -11.40 10.27 -0.67
N ILE A 191 -11.62 9.35 -1.61
CA ILE A 191 -10.71 9.03 -2.70
C ILE A 191 -11.02 9.96 -3.87
N GLY A 192 -10.69 11.26 -3.70
CA GLY A 192 -10.46 12.21 -4.78
C GLY A 192 -11.44 12.19 -5.95
N ARG A 193 -12.73 12.48 -5.76
CA ARG A 193 -13.44 13.23 -6.79
C ARG A 193 -12.91 14.66 -6.78
N VAL A 194 -11.97 14.94 -7.66
CA VAL A 194 -11.85 16.28 -8.20
C VAL A 194 -13.19 16.55 -8.88
N GLU A 195 -14.04 17.38 -8.29
CA GLU A 195 -15.15 17.94 -9.03
C GLU A 195 -14.53 18.58 -10.25
N ALA A 196 -14.80 18.01 -11.43
CA ALA A 196 -14.46 18.67 -12.66
C ALA A 196 -15.20 20.00 -12.60
N SER A 197 -14.44 21.08 -12.38
CA SER A 197 -14.97 22.42 -12.56
C SER A 197 -15.46 22.45 -14.00
N ASP A 198 -16.78 22.57 -14.18
CA ASP A 198 -17.40 22.81 -15.48
C ASP A 198 -16.68 23.99 -16.16
N PRO A 199 -16.45 23.89 -17.48
CA PRO A 199 -15.71 24.85 -18.26
C PRO A 199 -16.40 26.22 -18.34
#